data_b13f526e018ae3a8daa74c48b0acfc91
#
_entry.id   b13f526e018ae3a8daa74c48b0acfc91
#
_cell.length_a   1.000
_cell.length_b   1.000
_cell.length_c   1.000
_cell.angle_alpha   90.00
_cell.angle_beta   90.00
_cell.angle_gamma   90.00
#
_symmetry.space_group_name_H-M   'P 1'
#
loop_
_entity.id
_entity.type
_entity.pdbx_description
1 polymer ?
#
loop_
_entity_poly.entity_id
_entity_poly.type
_entity_poly.pdbx_seq_one_letter_code
_entity_poly.pdbx_strand_id
1 'polypeptide(L)'
;MPGIHHVTAISGKAERNFDFYTRVLGLRFVKKTVNFDDPTTYHLYYGDEVGHPGTVLTFFAWEHAAQGRAGIGRAQQTAFRVPASSMGYWTHRFVEQGVAHEQIEKRFGESVLPFVDPDGMRAALVGVPGAESEPAWKSRDVPVEHAIRGFHGVTLMLDDGAPTAALLTDALQFSEIGHEGGVRRFRANPGRGGVVEIREAKGFLGGTMGRGSVHHIAFRAADDAEQAALARKAVEDHGVRATEQKDRKYFRSVYFREPGGVLFEIATDQPGFAVDEPVASLGHDLKLPSFLESRRKDIEAVLPPLEVAA
;
A
#
# COMPACT_ATOMS: atom_id res chain seq x y z
N MET A 1 -15.08 0.53 -8.52
CA MET A 1 -14.33 -0.40 -9.39
C MET A 1 -13.42 -1.24 -8.48
N PRO A 2 -13.36 -2.56 -8.67
CA PRO A 2 -12.49 -3.42 -7.87
C PRO A 2 -11.01 -3.05 -8.04
N GLY A 3 -10.17 -3.44 -7.08
CA GLY A 3 -8.74 -3.17 -7.06
C GLY A 3 -8.21 -2.92 -5.65
N ILE A 4 -6.95 -2.53 -5.54
CA ILE A 4 -6.31 -2.20 -4.27
C ILE A 4 -6.86 -0.87 -3.76
N HIS A 5 -7.28 -0.83 -2.48
CA HIS A 5 -7.65 0.38 -1.75
C HIS A 5 -6.39 1.06 -1.20
N HIS A 6 -5.65 0.32 -0.38
CA HIS A 6 -4.40 0.77 0.21
C HIS A 6 -3.47 -0.41 0.49
N VAL A 7 -2.20 -0.10 0.75
CA VAL A 7 -1.21 -1.06 1.25
C VAL A 7 -0.66 -0.51 2.56
N THR A 8 -0.64 -1.34 3.60
CA THR A 8 -0.03 -1.01 4.89
C THR A 8 1.26 -1.79 5.07
N ALA A 9 2.32 -1.10 5.43
CA ALA A 9 3.64 -1.68 5.68
C ALA A 9 4.15 -1.31 7.09
N ILE A 10 5.27 -1.88 7.47
CA ILE A 10 5.96 -1.58 8.73
C ILE A 10 7.24 -0.82 8.42
N SER A 11 7.40 0.34 9.03
CA SER A 11 8.63 1.13 8.97
C SER A 11 9.35 1.17 10.32
N GLY A 12 10.57 1.66 10.31
CA GLY A 12 11.31 2.07 11.51
C GLY A 12 10.95 3.49 11.92
N LYS A 13 11.96 4.39 11.90
CA LYS A 13 11.80 5.79 12.31
C LYS A 13 10.78 6.54 11.47
N ALA A 14 9.80 7.15 12.12
CA ALA A 14 8.73 7.92 11.48
C ALA A 14 9.27 9.09 10.64
N GLU A 15 10.26 9.84 11.13
CA GLU A 15 10.88 10.96 10.42
C GLU A 15 11.54 10.52 9.11
N ARG A 16 12.33 9.44 9.13
CA ARG A 16 12.97 8.90 7.92
C ARG A 16 11.97 8.39 6.90
N ASN A 17 10.90 7.74 7.38
CA ASN A 17 9.80 7.29 6.55
C ASN A 17 9.09 8.49 5.90
N PHE A 18 8.78 9.52 6.69
CA PHE A 18 8.15 10.74 6.22
C PHE A 18 8.99 11.45 5.15
N ASP A 19 10.29 11.67 5.40
CA ASP A 19 11.20 12.31 4.43
C ASP A 19 11.24 11.53 3.11
N PHE A 20 11.37 10.21 3.16
CA PHE A 20 11.47 9.39 1.97
C PHE A 20 10.19 9.46 1.11
N TYR A 21 9.02 9.26 1.72
CA TYR A 21 7.78 9.20 0.95
C TYR A 21 7.29 10.58 0.48
N THR A 22 7.59 11.65 1.21
CA THR A 22 7.20 13.01 0.81
C THR A 22 8.23 13.67 -0.09
N ARG A 23 9.49 13.73 0.33
CA ARG A 23 10.54 14.44 -0.41
C ARG A 23 11.10 13.61 -1.57
N VAL A 24 11.46 12.34 -1.32
CA VAL A 24 12.10 11.52 -2.38
C VAL A 24 11.08 11.04 -3.39
N LEU A 25 9.96 10.47 -2.96
CA LEU A 25 8.91 9.96 -3.86
C LEU A 25 7.85 11.00 -4.25
N GLY A 26 7.76 12.12 -3.54
CA GLY A 26 6.83 13.21 -3.86
C GLY A 26 5.36 12.88 -3.57
N LEU A 27 5.07 11.93 -2.68
CA LEU A 27 3.69 11.66 -2.25
C LEU A 27 3.21 12.72 -1.28
N ARG A 28 1.90 12.97 -1.24
CA ARG A 28 1.31 13.78 -0.20
C ARG A 28 1.25 13.01 1.10
N PHE A 29 1.60 13.67 2.20
CA PHE A 29 1.29 13.19 3.54
C PHE A 29 -0.18 13.49 3.83
N VAL A 30 -1.01 12.45 3.89
CA VAL A 30 -2.48 12.58 3.94
C VAL A 30 -3.00 12.55 5.37
N LYS A 31 -2.39 11.75 6.25
CA LYS A 31 -2.86 11.62 7.62
C LYS A 31 -1.75 11.23 8.57
N LYS A 32 -1.72 11.90 9.74
CA LYS A 32 -0.94 11.56 10.90
C LYS A 32 -1.88 11.10 12.01
N THR A 33 -1.83 9.83 12.35
CA THR A 33 -2.62 9.23 13.44
C THR A 33 -1.81 8.14 14.14
N VAL A 34 -2.42 7.36 14.99
CA VAL A 34 -1.81 6.23 15.68
C VAL A 34 -2.41 4.90 15.22
N ASN A 35 -1.72 3.82 15.44
CA ASN A 35 -2.32 2.50 15.32
C ASN A 35 -3.41 2.36 16.39
N PHE A 36 -4.66 2.11 15.99
CA PHE A 36 -5.80 2.07 16.92
C PHE A 36 -5.75 0.86 17.87
N ASP A 37 -5.01 -0.17 17.49
CA ASP A 37 -4.80 -1.37 18.30
C ASP A 37 -3.53 -1.24 19.20
N ASP A 38 -2.60 -0.29 18.87
CA ASP A 38 -1.41 0.05 19.65
C ASP A 38 -1.12 1.57 19.55
N PRO A 39 -1.78 2.40 20.40
CA PRO A 39 -1.69 3.86 20.30
C PRO A 39 -0.31 4.47 20.60
N THR A 40 0.67 3.67 20.96
CA THR A 40 2.06 4.12 21.16
C THR A 40 2.85 4.21 19.86
N THR A 41 2.22 3.86 18.74
CA THR A 41 2.83 3.78 17.42
C THR A 41 2.10 4.68 16.42
N TYR A 42 2.83 5.50 15.67
CA TYR A 42 2.25 6.24 14.56
C TYR A 42 1.67 5.32 13.50
N HIS A 43 0.56 5.75 12.92
CA HIS A 43 0.03 5.27 11.65
C HIS A 43 0.06 6.44 10.65
N LEU A 44 0.98 6.37 9.70
CA LEU A 44 1.27 7.42 8.74
C LEU A 44 0.68 7.04 7.38
N TYR A 45 0.03 8.00 6.71
CA TYR A 45 -0.63 7.76 5.42
C TYR A 45 -0.11 8.70 4.35
N TYR A 46 0.25 8.15 3.20
CA TYR A 46 0.73 8.86 2.03
C TYR A 46 -0.16 8.52 0.83
N GLY A 47 -0.37 9.49 -0.07
CA GLY A 47 -1.22 9.26 -1.24
C GLY A 47 -1.18 10.41 -2.23
N ASP A 48 -2.27 10.54 -2.97
CA ASP A 48 -2.55 11.71 -3.80
C ASP A 48 -3.15 12.87 -2.97
N GLU A 49 -3.76 13.86 -3.62
CA GLU A 49 -4.26 15.09 -2.98
C GLU A 49 -5.18 14.86 -1.77
N VAL A 50 -5.99 13.80 -1.78
CA VAL A 50 -6.95 13.52 -0.70
C VAL A 50 -6.86 12.09 -0.15
N GLY A 51 -5.93 11.28 -0.66
CA GLY A 51 -5.84 9.86 -0.31
C GLY A 51 -6.94 9.03 -0.96
N HIS A 52 -7.14 9.20 -2.27
CA HIS A 52 -8.11 8.37 -2.99
C HIS A 52 -7.74 6.88 -2.91
N PRO A 53 -8.72 5.98 -2.85
CA PRO A 53 -8.48 4.54 -2.98
C PRO A 53 -7.63 4.21 -4.22
N GLY A 54 -6.63 3.33 -4.03
CA GLY A 54 -5.64 3.01 -5.07
C GLY A 54 -4.40 3.92 -5.07
N THR A 55 -4.32 4.89 -4.15
CA THR A 55 -3.13 5.75 -4.00
C THR A 55 -2.49 5.66 -2.62
N VAL A 56 -3.18 5.11 -1.63
CA VAL A 56 -2.82 5.24 -0.21
C VAL A 56 -1.85 4.16 0.23
N LEU A 57 -0.60 4.56 0.47
CA LEU A 57 0.39 3.74 1.17
C LEU A 57 0.45 4.17 2.64
N THR A 58 0.39 3.20 3.56
CA THR A 58 0.40 3.51 4.98
C THR A 58 1.49 2.77 5.74
N PHE A 59 1.91 3.29 6.89
CA PHE A 59 2.97 2.70 7.71
C PHE A 59 2.63 2.69 9.18
N PHE A 60 2.83 1.53 9.82
CA PHE A 60 3.05 1.47 11.26
C PHE A 60 4.53 1.74 11.52
N ALA A 61 4.83 2.86 12.19
CA ALA A 61 6.20 3.26 12.48
C ALA A 61 6.68 2.60 13.79
N TRP A 62 7.02 1.31 13.73
CA TRP A 62 7.59 0.57 14.84
C TRP A 62 9.11 0.69 14.86
N GLU A 63 9.62 1.74 15.50
CA GLU A 63 11.04 2.12 15.47
C GLU A 63 11.99 0.97 15.85
N HIS A 64 11.58 0.14 16.81
CA HIS A 64 12.39 -0.95 17.36
C HIS A 64 12.05 -2.34 16.79
N ALA A 65 11.17 -2.42 15.80
CA ALA A 65 10.87 -3.69 15.16
C ALA A 65 12.12 -4.29 14.50
N ALA A 66 12.28 -5.59 14.61
CA ALA A 66 13.31 -6.30 13.86
C ALA A 66 13.08 -6.18 12.36
N GLN A 67 14.15 -6.35 11.56
CA GLN A 67 14.04 -6.38 10.10
C GLN A 67 13.15 -7.54 9.65
N GLY A 68 12.18 -7.26 8.78
CA GLY A 68 11.40 -8.28 8.11
C GLY A 68 12.22 -9.04 7.07
N ARG A 69 11.76 -10.23 6.71
CA ARG A 69 12.38 -11.03 5.65
C ARG A 69 11.36 -11.36 4.59
N ALA A 70 11.68 -11.05 3.34
CA ALA A 70 10.89 -11.49 2.19
C ALA A 70 10.86 -13.02 2.11
N GLY A 71 9.73 -13.59 1.67
CA GLY A 71 9.57 -15.03 1.54
C GLY A 71 8.11 -15.43 1.35
N ILE A 72 7.86 -16.72 1.35
CA ILE A 72 6.52 -17.30 1.17
C ILE A 72 5.54 -16.72 2.20
N GLY A 73 4.30 -16.46 1.75
CA GLY A 73 3.22 -15.93 2.56
C GLY A 73 3.30 -14.43 2.81
N ARG A 74 4.02 -13.68 1.92
CA ARG A 74 4.18 -12.22 2.02
C ARG A 74 4.02 -11.52 0.67
N ALA A 75 3.65 -10.24 0.72
CA ALA A 75 3.86 -9.37 -0.42
C ALA A 75 5.36 -9.16 -0.61
N GLN A 76 5.84 -9.45 -1.81
CA GLN A 76 7.24 -9.33 -2.19
C GLN A 76 7.60 -7.93 -2.67
N GLN A 77 6.69 -7.27 -3.37
CA GLN A 77 6.91 -5.97 -3.98
C GLN A 77 5.60 -5.18 -4.06
N THR A 78 5.68 -3.87 -3.78
CA THR A 78 4.61 -2.89 -4.03
C THR A 78 5.02 -2.02 -5.20
N ALA A 79 4.19 -1.95 -6.24
CA ALA A 79 4.49 -1.22 -7.46
C ALA A 79 3.61 0.03 -7.61
N PHE A 80 4.24 1.16 -7.97
CA PHE A 80 3.58 2.43 -8.27
C PHE A 80 3.62 2.69 -9.76
N ARG A 81 2.58 3.34 -10.28
CA ARG A 81 2.49 3.75 -11.68
C ARG A 81 2.99 5.17 -11.86
N VAL A 82 3.76 5.37 -12.89
CA VAL A 82 4.26 6.67 -13.37
C VAL A 82 4.06 6.76 -14.88
N PRO A 83 4.07 7.97 -15.48
CA PRO A 83 4.11 8.09 -16.93
C PRO A 83 5.28 7.31 -17.53
N ALA A 84 5.06 6.60 -18.64
CA ALA A 84 6.10 5.78 -19.27
C ALA A 84 7.33 6.61 -19.67
N SER A 85 7.16 7.88 -20.01
CA SER A 85 8.24 8.84 -20.32
C SER A 85 9.09 9.23 -19.11
N SER A 86 8.62 8.95 -17.88
CA SER A 86 9.28 9.38 -16.63
C SER A 86 10.36 8.43 -16.13
N MET A 87 10.57 7.27 -16.77
CA MET A 87 11.50 6.25 -16.28
C MET A 87 12.95 6.76 -16.19
N GLY A 88 13.40 7.56 -17.17
CA GLY A 88 14.73 8.19 -17.14
C GLY A 88 14.88 9.21 -16.00
N TYR A 89 13.86 10.04 -15.77
CA TYR A 89 13.82 10.97 -14.65
C TYR A 89 13.98 10.24 -13.31
N TRP A 90 13.22 9.17 -13.08
CA TRP A 90 13.24 8.43 -11.83
C TRP A 90 14.57 7.70 -11.59
N THR A 91 15.18 7.14 -12.66
CA THR A 91 16.52 6.54 -12.53
C THR A 91 17.54 7.58 -12.08
N HIS A 92 17.56 8.75 -12.72
CA HIS A 92 18.46 9.84 -12.34
C HIS A 92 18.20 10.33 -10.91
N ARG A 93 16.92 10.54 -10.55
CA ARG A 93 16.53 10.96 -9.22
C ARG A 93 16.96 9.96 -8.13
N PHE A 94 16.82 8.67 -8.38
CA PHE A 94 17.26 7.65 -7.40
C PHE A 94 18.78 7.66 -7.20
N VAL A 95 19.56 7.89 -8.26
CA VAL A 95 21.01 8.10 -8.13
C VAL A 95 21.30 9.34 -7.28
N GLU A 96 20.68 10.48 -7.59
CA GLU A 96 20.90 11.74 -6.86
C GLU A 96 20.49 11.66 -5.38
N GLN A 97 19.40 10.94 -5.08
CA GLN A 97 18.90 10.78 -3.71
C GLN A 97 19.50 9.58 -2.97
N GLY A 98 20.42 8.85 -3.59
CA GLY A 98 21.07 7.68 -2.98
C GLY A 98 20.12 6.51 -2.71
N VAL A 99 19.05 6.39 -3.49
CA VAL A 99 18.07 5.28 -3.37
C VAL A 99 18.65 4.02 -3.98
N ALA A 100 18.68 2.93 -3.22
CA ALA A 100 19.07 1.62 -3.72
C ALA A 100 18.05 1.13 -4.76
N HIS A 101 18.47 0.95 -6.00
CA HIS A 101 17.62 0.54 -7.10
C HIS A 101 18.36 -0.41 -8.07
N GLU A 102 17.60 -1.15 -8.85
CA GLU A 102 18.10 -2.04 -9.89
C GLU A 102 18.03 -1.36 -11.26
N GLN A 103 18.49 -2.03 -12.30
CA GLN A 103 18.29 -1.54 -13.67
C GLN A 103 16.84 -1.69 -14.09
N ILE A 104 16.39 -0.84 -15.03
CA ILE A 104 15.06 -0.98 -15.62
C ILE A 104 14.97 -2.33 -16.34
N GLU A 105 14.00 -3.12 -15.97
CA GLU A 105 13.65 -4.39 -16.61
C GLU A 105 12.34 -4.28 -17.40
N LYS A 106 12.08 -5.27 -18.26
CA LYS A 106 10.77 -5.45 -18.90
C LYS A 106 10.02 -6.57 -18.21
N ARG A 107 8.74 -6.29 -17.85
CA ARG A 107 7.84 -7.26 -17.27
C ARG A 107 6.45 -7.05 -17.84
N PHE A 108 5.87 -8.08 -18.49
CA PHE A 108 4.60 -7.98 -19.21
C PHE A 108 4.56 -6.79 -20.21
N GLY A 109 5.68 -6.52 -20.87
CA GLY A 109 5.82 -5.42 -21.82
C GLY A 109 6.01 -4.02 -21.20
N GLU A 110 5.84 -3.86 -19.89
CA GLU A 110 6.02 -2.60 -19.16
C GLU A 110 7.48 -2.41 -18.73
N SER A 111 7.92 -1.15 -18.62
CA SER A 111 9.21 -0.81 -18.01
C SER A 111 9.05 -0.73 -16.53
N VAL A 112 9.85 -1.49 -15.78
CA VAL A 112 9.81 -1.58 -14.32
C VAL A 112 11.17 -1.18 -13.76
N LEU A 113 11.19 -0.24 -12.81
CA LEU A 113 12.37 0.20 -12.07
C LEU A 113 12.23 -0.25 -10.60
N PRO A 114 12.83 -1.40 -10.21
CA PRO A 114 12.80 -1.87 -8.83
C PRO A 114 13.68 -0.99 -7.95
N PHE A 115 13.22 -0.74 -6.72
CA PHE A 115 13.97 -0.03 -5.69
C PHE A 115 13.65 -0.54 -4.30
N VAL A 116 14.41 -0.07 -3.32
CA VAL A 116 14.22 -0.44 -1.91
C VAL A 116 14.12 0.83 -1.08
N ASP A 117 13.11 0.90 -0.20
CA ASP A 117 12.96 2.02 0.72
C ASP A 117 14.01 1.96 1.87
N PRO A 118 14.12 3.02 2.69
CA PRO A 118 15.11 3.05 3.78
C PRO A 118 14.99 1.93 4.82
N ASP A 119 13.81 1.30 4.94
CA ASP A 119 13.56 0.20 5.87
C ASP A 119 13.66 -1.19 5.22
N GLY A 120 13.99 -1.25 3.92
CA GLY A 120 14.17 -2.49 3.18
C GLY A 120 12.92 -2.99 2.48
N MET A 121 11.84 -2.18 2.42
CA MET A 121 10.65 -2.54 1.65
C MET A 121 10.96 -2.52 0.15
N ARG A 122 10.71 -3.64 -0.52
CA ARG A 122 10.86 -3.74 -1.96
C ARG A 122 9.68 -3.05 -2.65
N ALA A 123 10.00 -2.12 -3.52
CA ALA A 123 9.03 -1.40 -4.32
C ALA A 123 9.49 -1.30 -5.78
N ALA A 124 8.62 -0.82 -6.66
CA ALA A 124 8.95 -0.56 -8.05
C ALA A 124 8.17 0.63 -8.60
N LEU A 125 8.76 1.32 -9.56
CA LEU A 125 8.04 2.23 -10.44
C LEU A 125 7.77 1.52 -11.76
N VAL A 126 6.53 1.60 -12.24
CA VAL A 126 6.09 1.01 -13.51
C VAL A 126 5.70 2.13 -14.46
N GLY A 127 6.37 2.18 -15.59
CA GLY A 127 6.09 3.14 -16.65
C GLY A 127 4.84 2.73 -17.43
N VAL A 128 3.74 3.43 -17.21
CA VAL A 128 2.42 3.13 -17.82
C VAL A 128 2.10 4.14 -18.90
N PRO A 129 1.90 3.72 -20.17
CA PRO A 129 1.43 4.60 -21.23
C PRO A 129 0.05 5.21 -20.88
N GLY A 130 -0.12 6.51 -21.12
CA GLY A 130 -1.37 7.22 -20.81
C GLY A 130 -1.50 7.71 -19.36
N ALA A 131 -0.62 7.29 -18.46
CA ALA A 131 -0.66 7.73 -17.06
C ALA A 131 -0.38 9.24 -16.88
N GLU A 132 0.19 9.90 -17.88
CA GLU A 132 0.40 11.36 -17.90
C GLU A 132 -0.90 12.15 -17.81
N SER A 133 -2.02 11.59 -18.27
CA SER A 133 -3.35 12.21 -18.20
C SER A 133 -4.06 11.99 -16.85
N GLU A 134 -3.53 11.11 -15.99
CA GLU A 134 -4.13 10.81 -14.70
C GLU A 134 -3.84 11.92 -13.68
N PRO A 135 -4.78 12.21 -12.77
CA PRO A 135 -4.54 13.16 -11.68
C PRO A 135 -3.31 12.78 -10.85
N ALA A 136 -2.54 13.78 -10.43
CA ALA A 136 -1.38 13.62 -9.55
C ALA A 136 -1.31 14.72 -8.51
N TRP A 137 -0.72 14.41 -7.39
CA TRP A 137 -0.33 15.39 -6.40
C TRP A 137 0.81 16.28 -6.94
N LYS A 138 0.67 17.59 -6.76
CA LYS A 138 1.72 18.57 -7.08
C LYS A 138 2.64 18.72 -5.88
N SER A 139 3.66 17.89 -5.80
CA SER A 139 4.64 18.01 -4.72
C SER A 139 5.62 19.14 -5.01
N ARG A 140 6.34 19.57 -3.96
CA ARG A 140 7.42 20.54 -4.06
C ARG A 140 8.65 19.97 -4.75
N ASP A 141 8.90 18.67 -4.57
CA ASP A 141 10.19 18.03 -4.85
C ASP A 141 10.20 17.18 -6.12
N VAL A 142 9.01 16.83 -6.64
CA VAL A 142 8.85 16.03 -7.87
C VAL A 142 7.94 16.79 -8.84
N PRO A 143 8.43 17.11 -10.06
CA PRO A 143 7.59 17.74 -11.07
C PRO A 143 6.36 16.90 -11.39
N VAL A 144 5.22 17.56 -11.57
CA VAL A 144 3.92 16.90 -11.72
C VAL A 144 3.85 15.95 -12.92
N GLU A 145 4.58 16.25 -14.00
CA GLU A 145 4.70 15.39 -15.19
C GLU A 145 5.38 14.04 -14.90
N HIS A 146 6.17 13.96 -13.82
CA HIS A 146 6.85 12.72 -13.39
C HIS A 146 6.21 12.09 -12.16
N ALA A 147 5.24 12.76 -11.52
CA ALA A 147 4.66 12.32 -10.26
C ALA A 147 4.05 10.92 -10.32
N ILE A 148 4.11 10.22 -9.20
CA ILE A 148 3.41 8.94 -9.00
C ILE A 148 1.91 9.15 -9.11
N ARG A 149 1.22 8.23 -9.81
CA ARG A 149 -0.23 8.26 -10.08
C ARG A 149 -1.04 7.34 -9.15
N GLY A 150 -0.38 6.70 -8.19
CA GLY A 150 -0.96 5.70 -7.30
C GLY A 150 -0.34 4.32 -7.53
N PHE A 151 -0.97 3.27 -7.03
CA PHE A 151 -0.46 1.92 -7.22
C PHE A 151 -0.63 1.44 -8.66
N HIS A 152 0.37 0.73 -9.16
CA HIS A 152 0.23 -0.21 -10.26
C HIS A 152 -0.35 -1.52 -9.71
N GLY A 153 0.30 -2.10 -8.71
CA GLY A 153 -0.13 -3.34 -8.11
C GLY A 153 0.79 -3.85 -7.01
N VAL A 154 0.60 -5.11 -6.64
CA VAL A 154 1.43 -5.84 -5.67
C VAL A 154 1.82 -7.19 -6.21
N THR A 155 3.00 -7.68 -5.84
CA THR A 155 3.46 -9.05 -6.13
C THR A 155 3.48 -9.85 -4.84
N LEU A 156 2.78 -10.99 -4.80
CA LEU A 156 2.76 -11.94 -3.70
C LEU A 156 3.77 -13.06 -3.98
N MET A 157 4.48 -13.53 -2.93
CA MET A 157 5.32 -14.73 -3.01
C MET A 157 4.64 -15.85 -2.24
N LEU A 158 4.24 -16.90 -2.94
CA LEU A 158 3.45 -18.00 -2.39
C LEU A 158 4.12 -19.35 -2.69
N ASP A 159 3.85 -20.35 -1.84
CA ASP A 159 4.28 -21.73 -2.08
C ASP A 159 3.44 -22.37 -3.20
N ASP A 160 2.13 -22.21 -3.10
CA ASP A 160 1.12 -22.58 -4.10
C ASP A 160 0.20 -21.37 -4.34
N GLY A 161 0.20 -20.89 -5.57
CA GLY A 161 -0.60 -19.72 -5.96
C GLY A 161 -2.03 -20.06 -6.40
N ALA A 162 -2.37 -21.34 -6.61
CA ALA A 162 -3.67 -21.68 -7.18
C ALA A 162 -4.87 -21.34 -6.28
N PRO A 163 -4.84 -21.59 -4.95
CA PRO A 163 -5.96 -21.21 -4.08
C PRO A 163 -6.14 -19.69 -3.98
N THR A 164 -5.04 -18.93 -3.95
CA THR A 164 -5.08 -17.46 -3.95
C THR A 164 -5.59 -16.90 -5.28
N ALA A 165 -5.20 -17.50 -6.40
CA ALA A 165 -5.70 -17.14 -7.73
C ALA A 165 -7.22 -17.32 -7.81
N ALA A 166 -7.76 -18.44 -7.31
CA ALA A 166 -9.20 -18.69 -7.24
C ALA A 166 -9.90 -17.62 -6.40
N LEU A 167 -9.37 -17.28 -5.22
CA LEU A 167 -9.94 -16.22 -4.38
C LEU A 167 -9.93 -14.85 -5.08
N LEU A 168 -8.84 -14.51 -5.79
CA LEU A 168 -8.75 -13.26 -6.55
C LEU A 168 -9.81 -13.20 -7.65
N THR A 169 -10.04 -14.30 -8.36
CA THR A 169 -11.00 -14.32 -9.49
C THR A 169 -12.44 -14.43 -9.01
N ASP A 170 -12.72 -15.31 -8.08
CA ASP A 170 -14.09 -15.62 -7.68
C ASP A 170 -14.67 -14.59 -6.71
N ALA A 171 -13.89 -14.16 -5.71
CA ALA A 171 -14.34 -13.25 -4.69
C ALA A 171 -13.96 -11.78 -4.95
N LEU A 172 -12.72 -11.49 -5.37
CA LEU A 172 -12.21 -10.12 -5.50
C LEU A 172 -12.31 -9.54 -6.92
N GLN A 173 -12.96 -10.25 -7.85
CA GLN A 173 -13.30 -9.78 -9.20
C GLN A 173 -12.08 -9.45 -10.09
N PHE A 174 -10.95 -10.12 -9.87
CA PHE A 174 -9.80 -10.07 -10.76
C PHE A 174 -9.94 -11.12 -11.87
N SER A 175 -9.28 -10.88 -13.00
CA SER A 175 -9.13 -11.88 -14.08
C SER A 175 -7.66 -12.12 -14.35
N GLU A 176 -7.25 -13.36 -14.56
CA GLU A 176 -5.89 -13.67 -14.99
C GLU A 176 -5.69 -13.18 -16.41
N ILE A 177 -4.62 -12.40 -16.64
CA ILE A 177 -4.34 -11.76 -17.93
C ILE A 177 -3.02 -12.21 -18.56
N GLY A 178 -2.22 -13.01 -17.87
CA GLY A 178 -0.97 -13.52 -18.42
C GLY A 178 -0.06 -14.19 -17.41
N HIS A 179 0.96 -14.83 -17.97
CA HIS A 179 2.02 -15.49 -17.23
C HIS A 179 3.36 -15.20 -17.90
N GLU A 180 4.34 -14.72 -17.14
CA GLU A 180 5.68 -14.37 -17.62
C GLU A 180 6.71 -14.58 -16.50
N GLY A 181 7.83 -15.23 -16.80
CA GLY A 181 8.95 -15.38 -15.87
C GLY A 181 8.60 -16.02 -14.51
N GLY A 182 7.64 -16.98 -14.49
CA GLY A 182 7.18 -17.63 -13.26
C GLY A 182 6.24 -16.74 -12.43
N VAL A 183 5.71 -15.67 -13.01
CA VAL A 183 4.74 -14.77 -12.39
C VAL A 183 3.42 -14.84 -13.14
N ARG A 184 2.31 -15.07 -12.43
CA ARG A 184 0.94 -14.96 -12.95
C ARG A 184 0.42 -13.57 -12.63
N ARG A 185 -0.18 -12.89 -13.60
CA ARG A 185 -0.74 -11.55 -13.41
C ARG A 185 -2.26 -11.56 -13.51
N PHE A 186 -2.88 -10.92 -12.52
CA PHE A 186 -4.32 -10.75 -12.40
C PHE A 186 -4.64 -9.25 -12.48
N ARG A 187 -5.75 -8.90 -13.14
CA ARG A 187 -6.19 -7.51 -13.29
C ARG A 187 -7.68 -7.38 -12.98
N ALA A 188 -8.01 -6.41 -12.13
CA ALA A 188 -9.40 -6.04 -11.84
C ALA A 188 -9.87 -4.85 -12.68
N ASN A 189 -8.96 -3.89 -12.95
CA ASN A 189 -9.24 -2.70 -13.76
C ASN A 189 -7.93 -2.18 -14.38
N PRO A 190 -7.98 -1.35 -15.44
CA PRO A 190 -6.77 -0.77 -16.06
C PRO A 190 -6.19 0.42 -15.28
N GLY A 191 -6.89 0.91 -14.25
CA GLY A 191 -6.51 2.07 -13.47
C GLY A 191 -5.61 1.76 -12.27
N ARG A 192 -5.68 2.63 -11.28
CA ARG A 192 -4.89 2.56 -10.05
C ARG A 192 -5.18 1.31 -9.24
N GLY A 193 -4.13 0.63 -8.77
CA GLY A 193 -4.25 -0.55 -7.92
C GLY A 193 -4.91 -1.75 -8.59
N GLY A 194 -4.97 -1.77 -9.93
CA GLY A 194 -5.69 -2.80 -10.67
C GLY A 194 -4.97 -4.13 -10.82
N VAL A 195 -3.71 -4.28 -10.37
CA VAL A 195 -2.89 -5.47 -10.64
C VAL A 195 -2.52 -6.19 -9.34
N VAL A 196 -2.66 -7.52 -9.36
CA VAL A 196 -2.04 -8.44 -8.39
C VAL A 196 -1.23 -9.46 -9.17
N GLU A 197 0.01 -9.66 -8.75
CA GLU A 197 0.89 -10.69 -9.29
C GLU A 197 1.12 -11.79 -8.26
N ILE A 198 1.16 -13.03 -8.71
CA ILE A 198 1.53 -14.19 -7.89
C ILE A 198 2.82 -14.78 -8.46
N ARG A 199 3.86 -14.79 -7.63
CA ARG A 199 5.10 -15.54 -7.87
C ARG A 199 5.08 -16.78 -7.02
N GLU A 200 5.07 -17.94 -7.65
CA GLU A 200 5.22 -19.21 -6.95
C GLU A 200 6.70 -19.49 -6.66
N ALA A 201 6.99 -19.85 -5.41
CA ALA A 201 8.34 -20.13 -4.93
C ALA A 201 8.34 -21.39 -4.04
N LYS A 202 7.89 -22.50 -4.60
CA LYS A 202 7.66 -23.75 -3.90
C LYS A 202 8.89 -24.21 -3.10
N GLY A 203 8.68 -24.46 -1.82
CA GLY A 203 9.73 -24.90 -0.91
C GLY A 203 10.73 -23.80 -0.52
N PHE A 204 10.50 -22.54 -0.88
CA PHE A 204 11.33 -21.44 -0.42
C PHE A 204 11.05 -21.11 1.07
N LEU A 205 11.91 -20.32 1.70
CA LEU A 205 11.75 -19.95 3.10
C LEU A 205 10.51 -19.07 3.30
N GLY A 206 9.78 -19.30 4.40
CA GLY A 206 8.69 -18.44 4.84
C GLY A 206 9.18 -17.03 5.16
N GLY A 207 8.41 -16.01 4.75
CA GLY A 207 8.69 -14.62 5.10
C GLY A 207 8.39 -14.33 6.57
N THR A 208 9.09 -13.34 7.15
CA THR A 208 8.80 -12.84 8.51
C THR A 208 8.37 -11.39 8.47
N MET A 209 7.39 -11.04 9.29
CA MET A 209 6.96 -9.65 9.48
C MET A 209 7.99 -8.86 10.27
N GLY A 210 8.18 -7.60 9.91
CA GLY A 210 9.11 -6.67 10.55
C GLY A 210 9.29 -5.42 9.70
N ARG A 211 10.26 -4.58 10.05
CA ARG A 211 10.55 -3.37 9.25
C ARG A 211 10.80 -3.73 7.79
N GLY A 212 10.28 -2.91 6.87
CA GLY A 212 10.40 -3.13 5.44
C GLY A 212 9.52 -4.26 4.90
N SER A 213 8.55 -4.75 5.66
CA SER A 213 7.57 -5.71 5.16
C SER A 213 6.18 -5.10 5.04
N VAL A 214 5.42 -5.54 4.04
CA VAL A 214 4.00 -5.25 3.93
C VAL A 214 3.25 -6.01 5.02
N HIS A 215 2.43 -5.27 5.80
CA HIS A 215 1.58 -5.83 6.84
C HIS A 215 0.32 -6.47 6.24
N HIS A 216 -0.40 -5.70 5.40
CA HIS A 216 -1.59 -6.17 4.69
C HIS A 216 -1.83 -5.39 3.39
N ILE A 217 -2.67 -5.98 2.55
CA ILE A 217 -3.16 -5.38 1.31
C ILE A 217 -4.66 -5.26 1.43
N ALA A 218 -5.19 -4.05 1.28
CA ALA A 218 -6.62 -3.78 1.31
C ALA A 218 -7.18 -3.67 -0.11
N PHE A 219 -8.27 -4.37 -0.36
CA PHE A 219 -9.05 -4.31 -1.59
C PHE A 219 -10.30 -3.43 -1.39
N ARG A 220 -10.73 -2.79 -2.47
CA ARG A 220 -11.82 -1.82 -2.44
C ARG A 220 -13.18 -2.47 -2.38
N ALA A 221 -14.05 -1.87 -1.58
CA ALA A 221 -15.49 -1.97 -1.70
C ALA A 221 -16.08 -0.56 -1.71
N ALA A 222 -17.04 -0.30 -2.57
CA ALA A 222 -17.67 1.02 -2.66
C ALA A 222 -18.43 1.38 -1.36
N ASP A 223 -19.03 0.38 -0.72
CA ASP A 223 -19.84 0.54 0.50
C ASP A 223 -19.86 -0.73 1.35
N ASP A 224 -20.60 -0.69 2.45
CA ASP A 224 -20.75 -1.82 3.38
C ASP A 224 -21.45 -3.03 2.74
N ALA A 225 -22.36 -2.81 1.82
CA ALA A 225 -23.10 -3.90 1.18
C ALA A 225 -22.18 -4.70 0.25
N GLU A 226 -21.38 -4.01 -0.56
CA GLU A 226 -20.34 -4.64 -1.40
C GLU A 226 -19.29 -5.32 -0.53
N GLN A 227 -18.80 -4.66 0.54
CA GLN A 227 -17.84 -5.25 1.47
C GLN A 227 -18.36 -6.56 2.06
N ALA A 228 -19.59 -6.57 2.55
CA ALA A 228 -20.21 -7.76 3.13
C ALA A 228 -20.38 -8.88 2.10
N ALA A 229 -20.72 -8.54 0.84
CA ALA A 229 -20.85 -9.52 -0.25
C ALA A 229 -19.51 -10.16 -0.61
N LEU A 230 -18.44 -9.36 -0.76
CA LEU A 230 -17.09 -9.85 -1.05
C LEU A 230 -16.55 -10.73 0.11
N ALA A 231 -16.71 -10.26 1.36
CA ALA A 231 -16.28 -11.01 2.54
C ALA A 231 -17.02 -12.34 2.68
N ARG A 232 -18.34 -12.35 2.45
CA ARG A 232 -19.15 -13.58 2.48
C ARG A 232 -18.66 -14.57 1.45
N LYS A 233 -18.42 -14.12 0.22
CA LYS A 233 -17.92 -14.96 -0.86
C LYS A 233 -16.55 -15.58 -0.54
N ALA A 234 -15.65 -14.79 0.02
CA ALA A 234 -14.35 -15.29 0.47
C ALA A 234 -14.50 -16.38 1.56
N VAL A 235 -15.45 -16.21 2.50
CA VAL A 235 -15.71 -17.18 3.57
C VAL A 235 -16.37 -18.46 3.02
N GLU A 236 -17.45 -18.33 2.25
CA GLU A 236 -18.28 -19.45 1.81
C GLU A 236 -17.59 -20.28 0.73
N ASP A 237 -16.93 -19.63 -0.25
CA ASP A 237 -16.36 -20.32 -1.42
C ASP A 237 -14.89 -20.73 -1.19
N HIS A 238 -14.15 -20.02 -0.33
CA HIS A 238 -12.71 -20.25 -0.12
C HIS A 238 -12.33 -20.61 1.32
N GLY A 239 -13.30 -20.73 2.23
CA GLY A 239 -13.08 -21.23 3.60
C GLY A 239 -12.21 -20.32 4.47
N VAL A 240 -11.99 -19.04 4.09
CA VAL A 240 -11.21 -18.11 4.90
C VAL A 240 -11.99 -17.69 6.16
N ARG A 241 -11.27 -17.30 7.20
CA ARG A 241 -11.87 -16.74 8.43
C ARG A 241 -11.77 -15.23 8.40
N ALA A 242 -12.90 -14.56 8.19
CA ALA A 242 -12.97 -13.11 8.20
C ALA A 242 -13.30 -12.58 9.61
N THR A 243 -12.79 -11.39 9.94
CA THR A 243 -13.20 -10.66 11.15
C THR A 243 -14.59 -10.05 10.97
N GLU A 244 -15.19 -9.63 12.06
CA GLU A 244 -16.27 -8.65 12.00
C GLU A 244 -15.76 -7.34 11.37
N GLN A 245 -16.68 -6.52 10.84
CA GLN A 245 -16.37 -5.19 10.33
C GLN A 245 -15.80 -4.32 11.47
N LYS A 246 -14.68 -3.65 11.20
CA LYS A 246 -14.02 -2.72 12.12
C LYS A 246 -14.10 -1.30 11.57
N ASP A 247 -14.52 -0.35 12.40
CA ASP A 247 -14.43 1.07 12.09
C ASP A 247 -12.97 1.54 12.23
N ARG A 248 -12.39 2.00 11.12
CA ARG A 248 -11.05 2.59 11.07
C ARG A 248 -11.09 4.12 10.88
N LYS A 249 -12.24 4.74 11.16
CA LYS A 249 -12.51 6.17 11.07
C LYS A 249 -12.55 6.69 9.62
N TYR A 250 -11.60 6.35 8.80
CA TYR A 250 -11.48 6.81 7.41
C TYR A 250 -12.09 5.84 6.39
N PHE A 251 -12.28 4.62 6.80
CA PHE A 251 -12.92 3.51 6.09
C PHE A 251 -13.34 2.43 7.08
N ARG A 252 -14.15 1.50 6.65
CA ARG A 252 -14.52 0.31 7.42
C ARG A 252 -13.83 -0.91 6.83
N SER A 253 -13.40 -1.84 7.65
CA SER A 253 -12.47 -2.90 7.29
C SER A 253 -12.94 -4.27 7.76
N VAL A 254 -12.80 -5.27 6.88
CA VAL A 254 -12.89 -6.69 7.22
C VAL A 254 -11.56 -7.33 6.85
N TYR A 255 -10.96 -8.08 7.79
CA TYR A 255 -9.65 -8.71 7.60
C TYR A 255 -9.75 -10.22 7.52
N PHE A 256 -8.94 -10.83 6.68
CA PHE A 256 -8.76 -12.27 6.62
C PHE A 256 -7.37 -12.64 6.09
N ARG A 257 -6.89 -13.84 6.45
CA ARG A 257 -5.72 -14.40 5.77
C ARG A 257 -6.19 -15.16 4.56
N GLU A 258 -5.65 -14.77 3.39
CA GLU A 258 -5.87 -15.51 2.16
C GLU A 258 -5.13 -16.87 2.22
N PRO A 259 -5.46 -17.85 1.34
CA PRO A 259 -4.92 -19.22 1.46
C PRO A 259 -3.40 -19.33 1.49
N GLY A 260 -2.66 -18.42 0.86
CA GLY A 260 -1.19 -18.38 0.88
C GLY A 260 -0.58 -17.73 2.13
N GLY A 261 -1.40 -17.22 3.07
CA GLY A 261 -0.99 -16.67 4.35
C GLY A 261 -0.82 -15.16 4.40
N VAL A 262 -0.97 -14.44 3.28
CA VAL A 262 -0.91 -12.96 3.26
C VAL A 262 -2.18 -12.39 3.93
N LEU A 263 -2.02 -11.36 4.74
CA LEU A 263 -3.16 -10.68 5.35
C LEU A 263 -3.82 -9.78 4.30
N PHE A 264 -5.06 -10.08 3.97
CA PHE A 264 -5.93 -9.27 3.13
C PHE A 264 -6.94 -8.51 3.98
N GLU A 265 -7.35 -7.38 3.45
CA GLU A 265 -8.41 -6.52 3.97
C GLU A 265 -9.40 -6.21 2.86
N ILE A 266 -10.67 -6.04 3.17
CA ILE A 266 -11.65 -5.40 2.30
C ILE A 266 -12.02 -4.08 2.97
N ALA A 267 -11.72 -2.96 2.33
CA ALA A 267 -11.94 -1.61 2.86
C ALA A 267 -12.98 -0.85 2.05
N THR A 268 -13.88 -0.14 2.75
CA THR A 268 -14.86 0.75 2.08
C THR A 268 -14.18 2.04 1.61
N ASP A 269 -14.62 2.58 0.46
CA ASP A 269 -14.11 3.85 -0.06
C ASP A 269 -14.47 5.06 0.85
N GLN A 270 -15.51 4.95 1.66
CA GLN A 270 -16.06 6.01 2.51
C GLN A 270 -15.75 5.76 3.99
N PRO A 271 -15.65 6.86 4.80
CA PRO A 271 -15.90 8.28 4.49
C PRO A 271 -14.71 9.04 3.89
N GLY A 272 -13.48 8.48 3.90
CA GLY A 272 -12.26 9.12 3.42
C GLY A 272 -11.58 10.03 4.46
N PHE A 273 -10.42 10.58 4.11
CA PHE A 273 -9.52 11.25 5.06
C PHE A 273 -9.92 12.68 5.42
N ALA A 274 -10.77 13.33 4.61
CA ALA A 274 -11.22 14.70 4.88
C ALA A 274 -12.35 14.79 5.94
N VAL A 275 -12.72 13.67 6.56
CA VAL A 275 -13.79 13.61 7.56
C VAL A 275 -13.48 14.40 8.85
N ASP A 276 -12.21 14.60 9.16
CA ASP A 276 -11.77 15.25 10.41
C ASP A 276 -10.68 16.34 10.21
N GLU A 277 -10.30 16.60 8.97
CA GLU A 277 -9.39 17.70 8.59
C GLU A 277 -9.82 18.30 7.26
N PRO A 278 -9.70 19.61 7.08
CA PRO A 278 -9.83 20.23 5.76
C PRO A 278 -8.81 19.66 4.77
N VAL A 279 -9.19 19.52 3.51
CA VAL A 279 -8.28 19.00 2.46
C VAL A 279 -6.96 19.78 2.41
N ALA A 280 -6.98 21.10 2.59
CA ALA A 280 -5.78 21.94 2.55
C ALA A 280 -4.75 21.60 3.65
N SER A 281 -5.21 21.10 4.79
CA SER A 281 -4.37 20.80 5.98
C SER A 281 -4.28 19.33 6.34
N LEU A 282 -4.66 18.43 5.42
CA LEU A 282 -4.53 16.98 5.66
C LEU A 282 -3.10 16.60 6.08
N GLY A 283 -3.00 15.82 7.15
CA GLY A 283 -1.74 15.29 7.67
C GLY A 283 -0.97 16.21 8.61
N HIS A 284 -1.38 17.49 8.80
CA HIS A 284 -0.66 18.41 9.68
C HIS A 284 -0.78 18.02 11.15
N ASP A 285 -2.01 17.80 11.63
CA ASP A 285 -2.26 17.51 13.03
C ASP A 285 -2.28 16.02 13.34
N LEU A 286 -1.91 15.66 14.58
CA LEU A 286 -2.18 14.32 15.08
C LEU A 286 -3.69 14.15 15.27
N LYS A 287 -4.32 13.29 14.50
CA LYS A 287 -5.73 12.92 14.63
C LYS A 287 -5.89 11.62 15.41
N LEU A 288 -6.78 11.62 16.38
CA LEU A 288 -7.11 10.43 17.17
C LEU A 288 -8.59 10.07 16.93
N PRO A 289 -8.95 8.79 17.01
CA PRO A 289 -10.35 8.41 17.08
C PRO A 289 -10.94 8.86 18.41
N SER A 290 -12.24 9.08 18.49
CA SER A 290 -12.91 9.64 19.66
C SER A 290 -12.63 8.86 20.96
N PHE A 291 -12.52 7.54 20.89
CA PHE A 291 -12.25 6.70 22.04
C PHE A 291 -10.80 6.82 22.59
N LEU A 292 -9.87 7.44 21.85
CA LEU A 292 -8.51 7.72 22.29
C LEU A 292 -8.29 9.18 22.71
N GLU A 293 -9.22 10.09 22.42
CA GLU A 293 -9.04 11.53 22.70
C GLU A 293 -8.81 11.83 24.19
N SER A 294 -9.43 11.10 25.09
CA SER A 294 -9.18 11.27 26.53
C SER A 294 -7.74 10.94 26.96
N ARG A 295 -7.02 10.19 26.15
CA ARG A 295 -5.62 9.77 26.38
C ARG A 295 -4.62 10.57 25.54
N ARG A 296 -5.03 11.63 24.85
CA ARG A 296 -4.19 12.40 23.92
C ARG A 296 -2.84 12.80 24.50
N LYS A 297 -2.82 13.35 25.71
CA LYS A 297 -1.57 13.82 26.37
C LYS A 297 -0.59 12.66 26.61
N ASP A 298 -1.09 11.51 27.03
CA ASP A 298 -0.27 10.32 27.31
C ASP A 298 0.27 9.74 25.98
N ILE A 299 -0.55 9.75 24.95
CA ILE A 299 -0.16 9.27 23.60
C ILE A 299 0.91 10.20 23.02
N GLU A 300 0.69 11.52 23.03
CA GLU A 300 1.66 12.51 22.52
C GLU A 300 2.99 12.46 23.28
N ALA A 301 2.97 12.13 24.58
CA ALA A 301 4.19 12.04 25.40
C ALA A 301 5.09 10.85 25.03
N VAL A 302 4.54 9.78 24.45
CA VAL A 302 5.31 8.56 24.08
C VAL A 302 5.64 8.48 22.61
N LEU A 303 4.95 9.24 21.76
CA LEU A 303 5.24 9.28 20.32
C LEU A 303 6.53 10.05 20.06
N PRO A 304 7.43 9.55 19.17
CA PRO A 304 8.62 10.31 18.79
C PRO A 304 8.22 11.61 18.08
N PRO A 305 9.04 12.68 18.19
CA PRO A 305 8.79 13.92 17.45
C PRO A 305 8.69 13.66 15.94
N LEU A 306 7.65 14.22 15.32
CA LEU A 306 7.47 14.20 13.86
C LEU A 306 6.93 15.56 13.43
N GLU A 307 7.86 16.42 12.98
CA GLU A 307 7.51 17.73 12.43
C GLU A 307 7.09 17.56 10.97
N VAL A 308 5.90 18.05 10.67
CA VAL A 308 5.38 18.14 9.30
C VAL A 308 5.55 19.60 8.89
N ALA A 309 6.46 19.86 7.95
CA ALA A 309 6.65 21.21 7.42
C ALA A 309 5.34 21.71 6.79
N ALA A 310 4.98 22.97 7.13
CA ALA A 310 3.78 23.62 6.62
C ALA A 310 3.86 23.91 5.11
#